data_664a3a8343824e1e3c1ac2f5943cf5ea
#
_entry.id   664a3a8343824e1e3c1ac2f5943cf5ea
#
_cell.length_a   1.000
_cell.length_b   1.000
_cell.length_c   1.000
_cell.angle_alpha   90.00
_cell.angle_beta   90.00
_cell.angle_gamma   90.00
#
_symmetry.space_group_name_H-M   'P 1'
#
loop_
_entity.id
_entity.type
_entity.pdbx_description
1 polymer ?
#
loop_
_entity_poly.entity_id
_entity_poly.type
_entity_poly.pdbx_seq_one_letter_code
_entity_poly.pdbx_strand_id
1 'polypeptide(L)'
;RAKELIEPLSKNIDVSKPMSMLSVAQQQLVEIAKALSRDARILIMDEPTASLSKRECEELYQITEHLRDEGVSIIFITHKFEDMYRLATRVTVFRDSKYIGCWDVDKISNQKLIGAMVGRELTQMYPSKKARIGDTVLRINNISKEGYFKQVSFDVKKGEILGLTGLVGAGRTEVCQSIFGIMTPDSGTIELEGKQVSIKNPIDALQLGIGLLPEDRQTQGLINELPIYQNVSSANMNSFIKAGKLDVNAEEQKAIELCQKIQLKAKDISAPPSSLSGGNQQKVVFAKLLNCDLKVLILDEPTKGIDVGAKYSIYEIMNELTANGYAIIMVSSEMPEVLGMADRIVVMRSGRVVGQFDTQGTTQEMILEASLKHESDRREG
;
A
#
# COMPACT_ATOMS: atom_id res chain seq x y z
N ARG A 1 38.83 -13.27 1.04
CA ARG A 1 37.99 -13.28 -0.17
C ARG A 1 36.64 -12.57 0.04
N ALA A 2 35.82 -12.88 1.09
CA ALA A 2 34.55 -12.17 1.33
C ALA A 2 34.77 -10.66 1.53
N LYS A 3 35.79 -10.25 2.30
CA LYS A 3 36.13 -8.85 2.52
C LYS A 3 36.53 -8.15 1.21
N GLU A 4 37.33 -8.78 0.38
CA GLU A 4 37.77 -8.24 -0.93
C GLU A 4 36.60 -8.01 -1.89
N LEU A 5 35.56 -8.86 -1.83
CA LEU A 5 34.37 -8.73 -2.66
C LEU A 5 33.37 -7.67 -2.17
N ILE A 6 33.31 -7.44 -0.85
CA ILE A 6 32.36 -6.50 -0.25
C ILE A 6 32.96 -5.09 -0.14
N GLU A 7 34.26 -4.96 0.09
CA GLU A 7 34.94 -3.66 0.29
C GLU A 7 34.71 -2.66 -0.88
N PRO A 8 34.71 -3.06 -2.17
CA PRO A 8 34.34 -2.17 -3.26
C PRO A 8 32.86 -1.73 -3.25
N LEU A 9 31.96 -2.56 -2.72
CA LEU A 9 30.53 -2.29 -2.66
C LEU A 9 30.14 -1.49 -1.41
N SER A 10 30.77 -1.79 -0.27
CA SER A 10 30.53 -1.08 0.99
C SER A 10 31.64 -1.31 1.99
N LYS A 11 32.17 -0.21 2.56
CA LYS A 11 33.19 -0.25 3.62
C LYS A 11 32.62 -0.54 5.01
N ASN A 12 31.30 -0.53 5.17
CA ASN A 12 30.61 -0.56 6.46
C ASN A 12 30.01 -1.93 6.81
N ILE A 13 30.29 -2.98 6.02
CA ILE A 13 29.78 -4.33 6.28
C ILE A 13 30.85 -5.16 6.98
N ASP A 14 30.55 -5.57 8.22
CA ASP A 14 31.37 -6.53 8.96
C ASP A 14 31.06 -7.95 8.49
N VAL A 15 31.97 -8.53 7.70
CA VAL A 15 31.83 -9.86 7.09
C VAL A 15 31.82 -11.02 8.10
N SER A 16 32.11 -10.76 9.37
CA SER A 16 32.05 -11.76 10.44
C SER A 16 30.66 -11.89 11.07
N LYS A 17 29.77 -10.93 10.82
CA LYS A 17 28.42 -10.93 11.38
C LYS A 17 27.47 -11.85 10.61
N PRO A 18 26.51 -12.50 11.29
CA PRO A 18 25.41 -13.20 10.64
C PRO A 18 24.58 -12.25 9.80
N MET A 19 24.04 -12.73 8.66
CA MET A 19 23.15 -11.96 7.76
C MET A 19 21.95 -11.35 8.48
N SER A 20 21.42 -12.03 9.50
CA SER A 20 20.27 -11.56 10.30
C SER A 20 20.56 -10.29 11.12
N MET A 21 21.84 -9.94 11.31
CA MET A 21 22.26 -8.71 12.01
C MET A 21 22.51 -7.54 11.07
N LEU A 22 22.45 -7.76 9.77
CA LEU A 22 22.65 -6.73 8.75
C LEU A 22 21.32 -6.04 8.43
N SER A 23 21.38 -4.75 8.04
CA SER A 23 20.21 -4.07 7.48
C SER A 23 19.81 -4.69 6.13
N VAL A 24 18.57 -4.49 5.70
CA VAL A 24 18.06 -5.00 4.41
C VAL A 24 18.97 -4.55 3.24
N ALA A 25 19.41 -3.29 3.26
CA ALA A 25 20.36 -2.77 2.26
C ALA A 25 21.70 -3.52 2.28
N GLN A 26 22.25 -3.77 3.45
CA GLN A 26 23.50 -4.52 3.59
C GLN A 26 23.34 -5.98 3.14
N GLN A 27 22.20 -6.62 3.43
CA GLN A 27 21.88 -7.96 2.95
C GLN A 27 21.85 -7.98 1.41
N GLN A 28 21.23 -6.97 0.77
CA GLN A 28 21.20 -6.83 -0.68
C GLN A 28 22.61 -6.73 -1.29
N LEU A 29 23.50 -5.94 -0.67
CA LEU A 29 24.89 -5.82 -1.11
C LEU A 29 25.67 -7.14 -0.98
N VAL A 30 25.41 -7.92 0.05
CA VAL A 30 26.00 -9.26 0.21
C VAL A 30 25.52 -10.22 -0.88
N GLU A 31 24.23 -10.17 -1.27
CA GLU A 31 23.73 -11.00 -2.39
C GLU A 31 24.38 -10.58 -3.72
N ILE A 32 24.60 -9.30 -3.97
CA ILE A 32 25.33 -8.83 -5.15
C ILE A 32 26.79 -9.33 -5.12
N ALA A 33 27.49 -9.16 -3.98
CA ALA A 33 28.86 -9.65 -3.81
C ALA A 33 28.97 -11.17 -4.05
N LYS A 34 27.99 -11.93 -3.59
CA LYS A 34 27.90 -13.39 -3.79
C LYS A 34 27.72 -13.74 -5.28
N ALA A 35 26.91 -13.02 -6.03
CA ALA A 35 26.77 -13.22 -7.47
C ALA A 35 28.10 -12.90 -8.20
N LEU A 36 28.73 -11.78 -7.86
CA LEU A 36 30.02 -11.36 -8.44
C LEU A 36 31.17 -12.32 -8.09
N SER A 37 31.11 -13.02 -6.95
CA SER A 37 32.15 -13.98 -6.54
C SER A 37 32.30 -15.17 -7.49
N ARG A 38 31.39 -15.32 -8.43
CA ARG A 38 31.36 -16.36 -9.46
C ARG A 38 31.68 -15.84 -10.87
N ASP A 39 32.31 -14.65 -10.95
CA ASP A 39 32.64 -13.99 -12.20
C ASP A 39 31.39 -13.80 -13.11
N ALA A 40 30.27 -13.45 -12.50
CA ALA A 40 29.00 -13.25 -13.21
C ALA A 40 29.12 -12.12 -14.23
N ARG A 41 28.93 -12.45 -15.51
CA ARG A 41 28.87 -11.49 -16.61
C ARG A 41 27.49 -10.87 -16.83
N ILE A 42 26.46 -11.52 -16.30
CA ILE A 42 25.08 -11.07 -16.33
C ILE A 42 24.56 -11.11 -14.90
N LEU A 43 24.07 -10.00 -14.40
CA LEU A 43 23.48 -9.86 -13.08
C LEU A 43 21.97 -9.58 -13.25
N ILE A 44 21.14 -10.38 -12.59
CA ILE A 44 19.68 -10.18 -12.55
C ILE A 44 19.33 -9.69 -11.16
N MET A 45 18.73 -8.49 -11.08
CA MET A 45 18.25 -7.88 -9.85
C MET A 45 16.73 -7.78 -9.90
N ASP A 46 16.04 -8.47 -8.99
CA ASP A 46 14.58 -8.47 -8.92
C ASP A 46 14.12 -7.60 -7.75
N GLU A 47 13.44 -6.48 -8.08
CA GLU A 47 12.92 -5.49 -7.12
C GLU A 47 13.93 -5.02 -6.05
N PRO A 48 15.21 -4.74 -6.38
CA PRO A 48 16.25 -4.57 -5.36
C PRO A 48 16.09 -3.30 -4.52
N THR A 49 15.23 -2.34 -4.96
CA THR A 49 14.96 -1.07 -4.26
C THR A 49 13.66 -1.09 -3.44
N ALA A 50 12.91 -2.20 -3.45
CA ALA A 50 11.55 -2.24 -2.87
C ALA A 50 11.50 -1.90 -1.37
N SER A 51 12.53 -2.31 -0.60
CA SER A 51 12.59 -2.15 0.86
C SER A 51 13.68 -1.16 1.30
N LEU A 52 14.25 -0.38 0.38
CA LEU A 52 15.35 0.53 0.65
C LEU A 52 14.85 1.97 0.87
N SER A 53 15.53 2.69 1.77
CA SER A 53 15.38 4.14 1.89
C SER A 53 15.95 4.87 0.66
N LYS A 54 15.57 6.14 0.45
CA LYS A 54 16.09 6.93 -0.69
C LYS A 54 17.62 6.98 -0.72
N ARG A 55 18.29 7.10 0.43
CA ARG A 55 19.74 7.10 0.53
C ARG A 55 20.32 5.74 0.10
N GLU A 56 19.75 4.66 0.58
CA GLU A 56 20.20 3.30 0.24
C GLU A 56 19.95 2.97 -1.24
N CYS A 57 18.86 3.48 -1.83
CA CYS A 57 18.64 3.39 -3.28
C CYS A 57 19.76 4.09 -4.07
N GLU A 58 20.17 5.29 -3.66
CA GLU A 58 21.24 6.01 -4.33
C GLU A 58 22.59 5.27 -4.24
N GLU A 59 22.90 4.70 -3.08
CA GLU A 59 24.10 3.85 -2.91
C GLU A 59 24.04 2.62 -3.86
N LEU A 60 22.88 1.97 -3.97
CA LEU A 60 22.69 0.85 -4.90
C LEU A 60 22.80 1.27 -6.38
N TYR A 61 22.28 2.45 -6.76
CA TYR A 61 22.42 2.96 -8.12
C TYR A 61 23.88 3.17 -8.50
N GLN A 62 24.67 3.80 -7.63
CA GLN A 62 26.10 4.01 -7.86
C GLN A 62 26.85 2.69 -8.06
N ILE A 63 26.55 1.69 -7.26
CA ILE A 63 27.13 0.34 -7.40
C ILE A 63 26.71 -0.29 -8.73
N THR A 64 25.45 -0.19 -9.09
CA THR A 64 24.91 -0.74 -10.34
C THR A 64 25.53 -0.09 -11.56
N GLU A 65 25.72 1.25 -11.53
CA GLU A 65 26.40 2.00 -12.57
C GLU A 65 27.87 1.59 -12.72
N HIS A 66 28.58 1.47 -11.59
CA HIS A 66 29.98 1.01 -11.56
C HIS A 66 30.15 -0.38 -12.18
N LEU A 67 29.28 -1.35 -11.80
CA LEU A 67 29.32 -2.69 -12.37
C LEU A 67 29.02 -2.71 -13.86
N ARG A 68 28.10 -1.87 -14.33
CA ARG A 68 27.80 -1.70 -15.75
C ARG A 68 29.03 -1.15 -16.50
N ASP A 69 29.70 -0.17 -15.93
CA ASP A 69 30.90 0.47 -16.51
C ASP A 69 32.09 -0.50 -16.56
N GLU A 70 32.15 -1.46 -15.64
CA GLU A 70 33.09 -2.60 -15.67
C GLU A 70 32.71 -3.71 -16.66
N GLY A 71 31.60 -3.55 -17.39
CA GLY A 71 31.17 -4.46 -18.46
C GLY A 71 30.22 -5.59 -18.00
N VAL A 72 29.69 -5.53 -16.79
CA VAL A 72 28.65 -6.45 -16.34
C VAL A 72 27.32 -6.06 -17.00
N SER A 73 26.68 -7.01 -17.68
CA SER A 73 25.32 -6.82 -18.21
C SER A 73 24.30 -6.96 -17.09
N ILE A 74 23.41 -5.96 -16.93
CA ILE A 74 22.45 -5.93 -15.83
C ILE A 74 21.03 -6.03 -16.37
N ILE A 75 20.25 -6.97 -15.84
CA ILE A 75 18.79 -7.04 -16.01
C ILE A 75 18.18 -6.59 -14.69
N PHE A 76 17.57 -5.41 -14.70
CA PHE A 76 17.00 -4.78 -13.53
C PHE A 76 15.48 -4.85 -13.63
N ILE A 77 14.85 -5.65 -12.76
CA ILE A 77 13.39 -5.80 -12.71
C ILE A 77 12.87 -4.84 -11.67
N THR A 78 11.98 -3.94 -12.07
CA THR A 78 11.36 -2.94 -11.18
C THR A 78 10.01 -2.49 -11.72
N HIS A 79 9.15 -2.02 -10.85
CA HIS A 79 7.94 -1.28 -11.18
C HIS A 79 8.08 0.23 -10.92
N LYS A 80 9.24 0.67 -10.39
CA LYS A 80 9.53 2.09 -10.10
C LYS A 80 10.13 2.77 -11.33
N PHE A 81 9.46 3.81 -11.81
CA PHE A 81 9.97 4.59 -12.96
C PHE A 81 11.29 5.28 -12.67
N GLU A 82 11.53 5.72 -11.41
CA GLU A 82 12.78 6.35 -10.98
C GLU A 82 13.97 5.44 -11.23
N ASP A 83 13.90 4.17 -10.81
CA ASP A 83 14.93 3.17 -11.02
C ASP A 83 15.23 2.99 -12.51
N MET A 84 14.18 2.85 -13.31
CA MET A 84 14.27 2.65 -14.76
C MET A 84 14.96 3.83 -15.45
N TYR A 85 14.50 5.06 -15.19
CA TYR A 85 15.10 6.25 -15.83
C TYR A 85 16.52 6.50 -15.37
N ARG A 86 16.88 6.10 -14.16
CA ARG A 86 18.23 6.29 -13.60
C ARG A 86 19.25 5.30 -14.16
N LEU A 87 18.86 4.03 -14.32
CA LEU A 87 19.80 2.93 -14.56
C LEU A 87 19.73 2.35 -15.98
N ALA A 88 18.52 2.25 -16.54
CA ALA A 88 18.31 1.47 -17.73
C ALA A 88 18.57 2.24 -19.03
N THR A 89 19.15 1.58 -20.02
CA THR A 89 19.27 2.08 -21.40
C THR A 89 18.05 1.68 -22.23
N ARG A 90 17.49 0.51 -21.96
CA ARG A 90 16.29 -0.02 -22.61
C ARG A 90 15.32 -0.55 -21.60
N VAL A 91 14.03 -0.44 -21.87
CA VAL A 91 12.96 -1.00 -21.06
C VAL A 91 12.17 -2.04 -21.84
N THR A 92 12.01 -3.21 -21.27
CA THR A 92 11.17 -4.29 -21.80
C THR A 92 9.96 -4.47 -20.90
N VAL A 93 8.77 -4.43 -21.47
CA VAL A 93 7.51 -4.60 -20.73
C VAL A 93 6.97 -6.00 -20.93
N PHE A 94 6.70 -6.68 -19.82
CA PHE A 94 5.92 -7.89 -19.75
C PHE A 94 4.59 -7.62 -19.05
N ARG A 95 3.52 -8.24 -19.55
CA ARG A 95 2.18 -8.15 -18.95
C ARG A 95 1.45 -9.48 -19.11
N ASP A 96 0.86 -9.99 -18.04
CA ASP A 96 0.18 -11.30 -18.03
C ASP A 96 1.04 -12.41 -18.68
N SER A 97 2.33 -12.44 -18.34
CA SER A 97 3.35 -13.36 -18.88
C SER A 97 3.60 -13.27 -20.38
N LYS A 98 3.20 -12.17 -21.03
CA LYS A 98 3.42 -11.91 -22.45
C LYS A 98 4.37 -10.75 -22.65
N TYR A 99 5.28 -10.87 -23.61
CA TYR A 99 6.10 -9.76 -24.10
C TYR A 99 5.22 -8.73 -24.81
N ILE A 100 5.30 -7.48 -24.41
CA ILE A 100 4.50 -6.37 -24.97
C ILE A 100 5.36 -5.51 -25.90
N GLY A 101 6.62 -5.23 -25.53
CA GLY A 101 7.52 -4.44 -26.34
C GLY A 101 8.81 -4.09 -25.62
N CYS A 102 9.76 -3.53 -26.38
CA CYS A 102 11.03 -3.03 -25.87
C CYS A 102 11.30 -1.66 -26.51
N TRP A 103 11.75 -0.70 -25.70
CA TRP A 103 12.02 0.68 -26.13
C TRP A 103 13.30 1.19 -25.49
N ASP A 104 13.96 2.14 -26.15
CA ASP A 104 15.01 2.95 -25.54
C ASP A 104 14.35 3.86 -24.48
N VAL A 105 14.95 3.96 -23.31
CA VAL A 105 14.36 4.70 -22.18
C VAL A 105 14.22 6.19 -22.46
N ASP A 106 15.15 6.77 -23.18
CA ASP A 106 15.17 8.17 -23.60
C ASP A 106 14.11 8.53 -24.66
N LYS A 107 13.50 7.51 -25.32
CA LYS A 107 12.55 7.69 -26.42
C LYS A 107 11.11 7.30 -26.06
N ILE A 108 10.89 6.74 -24.88
CA ILE A 108 9.54 6.35 -24.46
C ILE A 108 8.94 7.34 -23.45
N SER A 109 7.72 7.78 -23.69
CA SER A 109 6.99 8.60 -22.72
C SER A 109 6.39 7.76 -21.59
N ASN A 110 6.26 8.35 -20.40
CA ASN A 110 5.61 7.71 -19.24
C ASN A 110 4.22 7.17 -19.59
N GLN A 111 3.42 7.93 -20.34
CA GLN A 111 2.07 7.51 -20.75
C GLN A 111 2.11 6.24 -21.60
N LYS A 112 3.01 6.17 -22.59
CA LYS A 112 3.16 4.99 -23.44
C LYS A 112 3.62 3.77 -22.65
N LEU A 113 4.54 3.97 -21.71
CA LEU A 113 5.05 2.90 -20.86
C LEU A 113 3.97 2.37 -19.93
N ILE A 114 3.23 3.25 -19.25
CA ILE A 114 2.08 2.90 -18.40
C ILE A 114 1.02 2.16 -19.24
N GLY A 115 0.68 2.67 -20.42
CA GLY A 115 -0.26 2.01 -21.33
C GLY A 115 0.16 0.59 -21.71
N ALA A 116 1.47 0.38 -21.98
CA ALA A 116 2.03 -0.94 -22.26
C ALA A 116 1.92 -1.88 -21.04
N MET A 117 2.22 -1.39 -19.84
CA MET A 117 2.15 -2.17 -18.60
C MET A 117 0.71 -2.52 -18.21
N VAL A 118 -0.22 -1.58 -18.33
CA VAL A 118 -1.62 -1.75 -17.87
C VAL A 118 -2.53 -2.35 -18.96
N GLY A 119 -2.20 -2.14 -20.24
CA GLY A 119 -2.93 -2.77 -21.35
C GLY A 119 -4.05 -1.96 -21.95
N ARG A 120 -4.20 -0.72 -21.56
CA ARG A 120 -5.09 0.27 -22.15
C ARG A 120 -4.38 1.61 -22.16
N GLU A 121 -4.71 2.47 -23.11
CA GLU A 121 -4.24 3.84 -23.07
C GLU A 121 -4.84 4.52 -21.84
N LEU A 122 -4.04 4.64 -20.78
CA LEU A 122 -4.39 5.44 -19.63
C LEU A 122 -4.07 6.89 -19.96
N THR A 123 -5.09 7.68 -20.21
CA THR A 123 -4.97 9.13 -20.33
C THR A 123 -4.60 9.77 -18.98
N GLN A 124 -4.82 9.05 -17.87
CA GLN A 124 -4.52 9.49 -16.51
C GLN A 124 -4.04 8.31 -15.66
N MET A 125 -3.05 8.54 -14.79
CA MET A 125 -2.50 7.57 -13.84
C MET A 125 -3.52 7.18 -12.76
N TYR A 126 -4.46 8.08 -12.46
CA TYR A 126 -5.54 7.89 -11.48
C TYR A 126 -6.88 7.99 -12.18
N PRO A 127 -7.86 7.13 -11.83
CA PRO A 127 -9.18 7.18 -12.45
C PRO A 127 -9.93 8.45 -12.03
N SER A 128 -10.74 9.00 -12.93
CA SER A 128 -11.58 10.15 -12.61
C SER A 128 -12.62 9.81 -11.54
N LYS A 129 -12.80 10.72 -10.59
CA LYS A 129 -13.73 10.57 -9.47
C LYS A 129 -15.18 10.57 -9.95
N LYS A 130 -15.97 9.63 -9.45
CA LYS A 130 -17.39 9.43 -9.82
C LYS A 130 -18.36 9.79 -8.69
N ALA A 131 -17.86 9.80 -7.45
CA ALA A 131 -18.69 9.98 -6.26
C ALA A 131 -19.14 11.44 -6.07
N ARG A 132 -20.29 11.60 -5.42
CA ARG A 132 -20.73 12.87 -4.82
C ARG A 132 -20.48 12.77 -3.32
N ILE A 133 -19.75 13.74 -2.78
CA ILE A 133 -19.48 13.83 -1.35
C ILE A 133 -20.76 14.25 -0.63
N GLY A 134 -21.17 13.45 0.34
CA GLY A 134 -22.38 13.66 1.16
C GLY A 134 -22.06 14.15 2.58
N ASP A 135 -22.89 13.74 3.53
CA ASP A 135 -22.76 14.10 4.94
C ASP A 135 -21.62 13.36 5.64
N THR A 136 -21.18 13.86 6.79
CA THR A 136 -20.19 13.23 7.64
C THR A 136 -20.72 11.88 8.16
N VAL A 137 -20.00 10.80 7.88
CA VAL A 137 -20.31 9.43 8.34
C VAL A 137 -19.51 9.09 9.60
N LEU A 138 -18.21 9.42 9.62
CA LEU A 138 -17.33 9.15 10.74
C LEU A 138 -16.70 10.45 11.23
N ARG A 139 -16.70 10.69 12.54
CA ARG A 139 -16.00 11.81 13.16
C ARG A 139 -15.14 11.32 14.32
N ILE A 140 -13.90 11.72 14.30
CA ILE A 140 -12.90 11.45 15.32
C ILE A 140 -12.66 12.74 16.09
N ASN A 141 -12.88 12.74 17.41
CA ASN A 141 -12.79 13.91 18.26
C ASN A 141 -11.73 13.71 19.35
N ASN A 142 -10.59 14.39 19.21
CA ASN A 142 -9.51 14.48 20.20
C ASN A 142 -9.05 13.13 20.77
N ILE A 143 -9.05 12.06 19.95
CA ILE A 143 -8.54 10.77 20.43
C ILE A 143 -7.05 10.86 20.73
N SER A 144 -6.65 10.18 21.82
CA SER A 144 -5.24 10.09 22.21
C SER A 144 -4.93 8.68 22.69
N LYS A 145 -3.68 8.25 22.45
CA LYS A 145 -3.10 7.00 22.95
C LYS A 145 -1.68 7.26 23.37
N GLU A 146 -1.38 7.03 24.64
CA GLU A 146 -0.05 7.24 25.19
C GLU A 146 1.03 6.47 24.41
N GLY A 147 2.12 7.13 24.09
CA GLY A 147 3.22 6.56 23.30
C GLY A 147 3.01 6.55 21.78
N TYR A 148 1.79 6.80 21.26
CA TYR A 148 1.49 6.67 19.84
C TYR A 148 0.97 7.96 19.20
N PHE A 149 -0.13 8.53 19.72
CA PHE A 149 -0.71 9.74 19.13
C PHE A 149 -1.47 10.57 20.18
N LYS A 150 -1.67 11.86 19.88
CA LYS A 150 -2.27 12.81 20.83
C LYS A 150 -3.20 13.80 20.14
N GLN A 151 -4.43 13.92 20.66
CA GLN A 151 -5.45 14.91 20.24
C GLN A 151 -5.73 14.88 18.73
N VAL A 152 -5.88 13.68 18.16
CA VAL A 152 -6.19 13.50 16.75
C VAL A 152 -7.67 13.77 16.52
N SER A 153 -7.98 14.66 15.57
CA SER A 153 -9.34 15.02 15.18
C SER A 153 -9.44 15.19 13.67
N PHE A 154 -10.41 14.52 13.06
CA PHE A 154 -10.82 14.67 11.67
C PHE A 154 -12.19 14.04 11.45
N ASP A 155 -12.79 14.28 10.29
CA ASP A 155 -14.03 13.65 9.87
C ASP A 155 -13.91 13.07 8.47
N VAL A 156 -14.77 12.10 8.15
CA VAL A 156 -14.87 11.48 6.82
C VAL A 156 -16.32 11.49 6.38
N LYS A 157 -16.55 11.86 5.11
CA LYS A 157 -17.87 12.02 4.53
C LYS A 157 -18.25 10.84 3.64
N LYS A 158 -19.54 10.62 3.46
CA LYS A 158 -20.05 9.62 2.52
C LYS A 158 -19.57 9.92 1.10
N GLY A 159 -19.06 8.92 0.40
CA GLY A 159 -18.52 9.08 -0.96
C GLY A 159 -17.17 9.77 -1.05
N GLU A 160 -16.50 9.99 0.08
CA GLU A 160 -15.20 10.66 0.15
C GLU A 160 -14.05 9.65 0.26
N ILE A 161 -12.92 9.98 -0.34
CA ILE A 161 -11.61 9.40 -0.01
C ILE A 161 -10.84 10.46 0.78
N LEU A 162 -10.68 10.25 2.09
CA LEU A 162 -9.81 11.03 2.94
C LEU A 162 -8.41 10.44 2.93
N GLY A 163 -7.42 11.17 2.42
CA GLY A 163 -6.01 10.77 2.47
C GLY A 163 -5.41 11.06 3.85
N LEU A 164 -4.85 10.06 4.50
CA LEU A 164 -4.09 10.21 5.74
C LEU A 164 -2.61 9.98 5.44
N THR A 165 -1.80 11.02 5.51
CA THR A 165 -0.38 10.98 5.12
C THR A 165 0.54 11.58 6.17
N GLY A 166 1.84 11.44 5.98
CA GLY A 166 2.90 11.92 6.88
C GLY A 166 4.15 11.07 6.77
N LEU A 167 5.21 11.47 7.44
CA LEU A 167 6.47 10.72 7.46
C LEU A 167 6.31 9.35 8.15
N VAL A 168 7.27 8.45 7.92
CA VAL A 168 7.33 7.15 8.61
C VAL A 168 7.36 7.37 10.12
N GLY A 169 6.53 6.62 10.86
CA GLY A 169 6.38 6.79 12.30
C GLY A 169 5.50 7.98 12.73
N ALA A 170 4.71 8.57 11.81
CA ALA A 170 3.80 9.67 12.13
C ALA A 170 2.58 9.26 12.97
N GLY A 171 2.33 7.97 13.21
CA GLY A 171 1.21 7.49 14.01
C GLY A 171 -0.07 7.18 13.21
N ARG A 172 0.02 7.12 11.88
CA ARG A 172 -1.14 6.91 10.98
C ARG A 172 -1.81 5.55 11.20
N THR A 173 -1.02 4.49 11.14
CA THR A 173 -1.48 3.10 11.34
C THR A 173 -2.11 2.91 12.72
N GLU A 174 -1.51 3.48 13.76
CA GLU A 174 -2.01 3.39 15.14
C GLU A 174 -3.35 4.11 15.31
N VAL A 175 -3.56 5.24 14.65
CA VAL A 175 -4.88 5.90 14.60
C VAL A 175 -5.90 5.01 13.90
N CYS A 176 -5.58 4.42 12.76
CA CYS A 176 -6.45 3.50 12.02
C CYS A 176 -6.79 2.25 12.85
N GLN A 177 -5.81 1.66 13.51
CA GLN A 177 -5.98 0.54 14.43
C GLN A 177 -6.87 0.90 15.61
N SER A 178 -6.78 2.14 16.10
CA SER A 178 -7.64 2.60 17.20
C SER A 178 -9.09 2.79 16.76
N ILE A 179 -9.33 3.28 15.55
CA ILE A 179 -10.69 3.40 14.99
C ILE A 179 -11.29 2.02 14.75
N PHE A 180 -10.47 1.03 14.38
CA PHE A 180 -10.92 -0.34 14.14
C PHE A 180 -10.98 -1.21 15.42
N GLY A 181 -10.55 -0.69 16.58
CA GLY A 181 -10.64 -1.40 17.86
C GLY A 181 -9.53 -2.42 18.12
N ILE A 182 -8.44 -2.43 17.35
CA ILE A 182 -7.23 -3.20 17.67
C ILE A 182 -6.53 -2.58 18.87
N MET A 183 -6.58 -1.25 18.98
CA MET A 183 -6.02 -0.47 20.07
C MET A 183 -7.10 0.46 20.62
N THR A 184 -7.38 0.42 21.91
CA THR A 184 -8.36 1.33 22.53
C THR A 184 -7.71 2.69 22.83
N PRO A 185 -8.26 3.82 22.35
CA PRO A 185 -7.81 5.15 22.75
C PRO A 185 -7.96 5.38 24.27
N ASP A 186 -7.05 6.16 24.85
CA ASP A 186 -7.11 6.49 26.29
C ASP A 186 -8.08 7.64 26.55
N SER A 187 -8.34 8.48 25.54
CA SER A 187 -9.27 9.62 25.63
C SER A 187 -9.81 10.01 24.23
N GLY A 188 -10.82 10.87 24.23
CA GLY A 188 -11.52 11.31 23.04
C GLY A 188 -12.75 10.47 22.73
N THR A 189 -13.41 10.77 21.59
CA THR A 189 -14.64 10.09 21.17
C THR A 189 -14.65 9.79 19.69
N ILE A 190 -15.37 8.75 19.30
CA ILE A 190 -15.64 8.38 17.91
C ILE A 190 -17.15 8.48 17.71
N GLU A 191 -17.58 9.17 16.66
CA GLU A 191 -18.98 9.27 16.28
C GLU A 191 -19.18 8.65 14.91
N LEU A 192 -20.20 7.83 14.75
CA LEU A 192 -20.65 7.24 13.50
C LEU A 192 -22.08 7.71 13.21
N GLU A 193 -22.29 8.34 12.05
CA GLU A 193 -23.58 8.91 11.64
C GLU A 193 -24.20 9.81 12.73
N GLY A 194 -23.37 10.65 13.35
CA GLY A 194 -23.77 11.61 14.39
C GLY A 194 -24.04 11.00 15.78
N LYS A 195 -23.77 9.70 15.96
CA LYS A 195 -23.92 9.03 17.26
C LYS A 195 -22.57 8.61 17.79
N GLN A 196 -22.30 8.91 19.06
CA GLN A 196 -21.10 8.43 19.73
C GLN A 196 -21.15 6.90 19.83
N VAL A 197 -20.06 6.23 19.44
CA VAL A 197 -19.91 4.77 19.49
C VAL A 197 -18.73 4.38 20.37
N SER A 198 -18.82 3.18 20.94
CA SER A 198 -17.74 2.57 21.72
C SER A 198 -17.23 1.34 20.97
N ILE A 199 -15.97 1.37 20.56
CA ILE A 199 -15.30 0.30 19.82
C ILE A 199 -14.20 -0.26 20.72
N LYS A 200 -14.37 -1.49 21.19
CA LYS A 200 -13.43 -2.15 22.11
C LYS A 200 -12.59 -3.22 21.43
N ASN A 201 -13.05 -3.72 20.30
CA ASN A 201 -12.41 -4.78 19.54
C ASN A 201 -12.84 -4.71 18.06
N PRO A 202 -12.15 -5.41 17.14
CA PRO A 202 -12.50 -5.41 15.71
C PRO A 202 -13.91 -5.92 15.37
N ILE A 203 -14.50 -6.78 16.21
CA ILE A 203 -15.86 -7.28 15.97
C ILE A 203 -16.87 -6.14 16.15
N ASP A 204 -16.69 -5.29 17.18
CA ASP A 204 -17.53 -4.11 17.39
C ASP A 204 -17.47 -3.18 16.17
N ALA A 205 -16.26 -2.94 15.61
CA ALA A 205 -16.06 -2.11 14.45
C ALA A 205 -16.79 -2.67 13.21
N LEU A 206 -16.63 -3.97 12.93
CA LEU A 206 -17.32 -4.63 11.81
C LEU A 206 -18.84 -4.57 11.95
N GLN A 207 -19.39 -4.78 13.16
CA GLN A 207 -20.83 -4.68 13.42
C GLN A 207 -21.37 -3.26 13.25
N LEU A 208 -20.55 -2.24 13.50
CA LEU A 208 -20.87 -0.84 13.25
C LEU A 208 -20.72 -0.44 11.78
N GLY A 209 -20.15 -1.30 10.95
CA GLY A 209 -19.91 -1.03 9.55
C GLY A 209 -18.58 -0.33 9.26
N ILE A 210 -17.57 -0.54 10.10
CA ILE A 210 -16.19 -0.06 9.89
C ILE A 210 -15.29 -1.26 9.58
N GLY A 211 -14.58 -1.22 8.45
CA GLY A 211 -13.63 -2.25 8.03
C GLY A 211 -12.21 -1.71 7.91
N LEU A 212 -11.21 -2.58 8.16
CA LEU A 212 -9.80 -2.26 8.02
C LEU A 212 -9.12 -3.24 7.04
N LEU A 213 -8.49 -2.70 6.01
CA LEU A 213 -7.50 -3.39 5.19
C LEU A 213 -6.12 -3.03 5.78
N PRO A 214 -5.37 -4.01 6.31
CA PRO A 214 -4.10 -3.77 6.99
C PRO A 214 -2.95 -3.57 6.00
N GLU A 215 -1.87 -2.94 6.47
CA GLU A 215 -0.65 -2.71 5.69
C GLU A 215 0.00 -4.03 5.21
N ASP A 216 0.14 -5.00 6.12
CA ASP A 216 0.67 -6.33 5.76
C ASP A 216 -0.47 -7.31 5.48
N ARG A 217 -0.80 -7.45 4.19
CA ARG A 217 -1.84 -8.38 3.75
C ARG A 217 -1.53 -9.83 4.04
N GLN A 218 -0.23 -10.22 4.04
CA GLN A 218 0.17 -11.62 4.16
C GLN A 218 0.03 -12.16 5.58
N THR A 219 0.34 -11.34 6.57
CA THR A 219 0.33 -11.75 7.98
C THR A 219 -0.93 -11.31 8.72
N GLN A 220 -1.59 -10.23 8.27
CA GLN A 220 -2.76 -9.65 8.94
C GLN A 220 -4.04 -9.69 8.10
N GLY A 221 -3.89 -9.67 6.77
CA GLY A 221 -5.04 -9.60 5.85
C GLY A 221 -5.56 -10.97 5.41
N LEU A 222 -4.71 -11.97 5.29
CA LEU A 222 -5.02 -13.28 4.70
C LEU A 222 -4.66 -14.42 5.66
N ILE A 223 -5.39 -15.52 5.53
CA ILE A 223 -5.05 -16.81 6.13
C ILE A 223 -4.52 -17.67 4.97
N ASN A 224 -3.20 -17.71 4.82
CA ASN A 224 -2.53 -18.24 3.63
C ASN A 224 -2.75 -19.75 3.40
N GLU A 225 -3.10 -20.50 4.44
CA GLU A 225 -3.36 -21.94 4.39
C GLU A 225 -4.80 -22.26 3.96
N LEU A 226 -5.73 -21.31 4.09
CA LEU A 226 -7.13 -21.48 3.73
C LEU A 226 -7.39 -21.12 2.27
N PRO A 227 -8.38 -21.74 1.61
CA PRO A 227 -8.85 -21.38 0.29
C PRO A 227 -9.28 -19.90 0.20
N ILE A 228 -9.26 -19.36 -1.02
CA ILE A 228 -9.70 -17.98 -1.29
C ILE A 228 -11.12 -17.76 -0.80
N TYR A 229 -12.06 -18.69 -1.06
CA TYR A 229 -13.46 -18.51 -0.66
C TYR A 229 -13.62 -18.43 0.87
N GLN A 230 -12.85 -19.21 1.65
CA GLN A 230 -12.86 -19.15 3.11
C GLN A 230 -12.20 -17.86 3.63
N ASN A 231 -11.20 -17.35 2.94
CA ASN A 231 -10.67 -16.02 3.25
C ASN A 231 -11.72 -14.93 3.07
N VAL A 232 -12.51 -14.99 2.00
CA VAL A 232 -13.58 -14.02 1.73
C VAL A 232 -14.68 -14.08 2.79
N SER A 233 -15.06 -15.28 3.25
CA SER A 233 -16.12 -15.44 4.25
C SER A 233 -15.69 -15.16 5.69
N SER A 234 -14.39 -15.24 5.98
CA SER A 234 -13.83 -15.26 7.33
C SER A 234 -14.26 -14.08 8.22
N ALA A 235 -14.46 -12.89 7.66
CA ALA A 235 -14.86 -11.70 8.41
C ALA A 235 -16.37 -11.66 8.73
N ASN A 236 -17.20 -12.48 8.06
CA ASN A 236 -18.65 -12.53 8.24
C ASN A 236 -19.19 -13.97 8.13
N MET A 237 -18.50 -14.92 8.78
CA MET A 237 -18.83 -16.34 8.76
C MET A 237 -20.26 -16.61 9.24
N ASN A 238 -20.76 -15.84 10.20
CA ASN A 238 -22.09 -16.01 10.77
C ASN A 238 -23.22 -15.88 9.75
N SER A 239 -23.03 -15.13 8.66
CA SER A 239 -24.02 -14.97 7.59
C SER A 239 -24.28 -16.28 6.81
N PHE A 240 -23.38 -17.25 6.92
CA PHE A 240 -23.47 -18.55 6.26
C PHE A 240 -23.92 -19.67 7.18
N ILE A 241 -24.22 -19.39 8.45
CA ILE A 241 -24.67 -20.40 9.42
C ILE A 241 -26.19 -20.49 9.37
N LYS A 242 -26.72 -21.66 8.98
CA LYS A 242 -28.15 -21.99 8.99
C LYS A 242 -28.39 -23.18 9.92
N ALA A 243 -29.32 -23.03 10.86
CA ALA A 243 -29.65 -24.08 11.85
C ALA A 243 -28.41 -24.68 12.55
N GLY A 244 -27.40 -23.84 12.87
CA GLY A 244 -26.18 -24.27 13.55
C GLY A 244 -25.14 -24.98 12.66
N LYS A 245 -25.36 -25.04 11.33
CA LYS A 245 -24.43 -25.64 10.37
C LYS A 245 -24.00 -24.61 9.34
N LEU A 246 -22.73 -24.70 8.92
CA LEU A 246 -22.20 -23.88 7.83
C LEU A 246 -22.77 -24.34 6.49
N ASP A 247 -23.37 -23.41 5.74
CA ASP A 247 -23.80 -23.62 4.35
C ASP A 247 -22.63 -23.30 3.41
N VAL A 248 -21.79 -24.32 3.16
CA VAL A 248 -20.58 -24.20 2.32
C VAL A 248 -20.93 -23.76 0.89
N ASN A 249 -22.07 -24.21 0.35
CA ASN A 249 -22.46 -23.81 -1.01
C ASN A 249 -22.80 -22.31 -1.07
N ALA A 250 -23.48 -21.78 -0.06
CA ALA A 250 -23.77 -20.34 0.01
C ALA A 250 -22.50 -19.52 0.20
N GLU A 251 -21.55 -20.02 1.00
CA GLU A 251 -20.24 -19.43 1.22
C GLU A 251 -19.46 -19.32 -0.10
N GLU A 252 -19.31 -20.42 -0.84
CA GLU A 252 -18.61 -20.44 -2.13
C GLU A 252 -19.28 -19.53 -3.18
N GLN A 253 -20.60 -19.59 -3.30
CA GLN A 253 -21.33 -18.75 -4.26
C GLN A 253 -21.14 -17.25 -3.96
N LYS A 254 -21.18 -16.85 -2.69
CA LYS A 254 -20.94 -15.47 -2.30
C LYS A 254 -19.51 -15.04 -2.58
N ALA A 255 -18.53 -15.89 -2.33
CA ALA A 255 -17.14 -15.62 -2.65
C ALA A 255 -16.93 -15.46 -4.17
N ILE A 256 -17.55 -16.29 -5.01
CA ILE A 256 -17.51 -16.16 -6.47
C ILE A 256 -18.07 -14.81 -6.90
N GLU A 257 -19.26 -14.42 -6.40
CA GLU A 257 -19.90 -13.13 -6.70
C GLU A 257 -18.97 -11.97 -6.40
N LEU A 258 -18.39 -11.93 -5.18
CA LEU A 258 -17.52 -10.86 -4.74
C LEU A 258 -16.20 -10.83 -5.51
N CYS A 259 -15.59 -11.98 -5.78
CA CYS A 259 -14.38 -12.09 -6.58
C CYS A 259 -14.60 -11.60 -8.02
N GLN A 260 -15.76 -11.89 -8.62
CA GLN A 260 -16.11 -11.38 -9.94
C GLN A 260 -16.33 -9.86 -9.92
N LYS A 261 -17.03 -9.33 -8.92
CA LYS A 261 -17.28 -7.89 -8.75
C LYS A 261 -15.99 -7.07 -8.74
N ILE A 262 -14.93 -7.58 -8.09
CA ILE A 262 -13.62 -6.88 -8.03
C ILE A 262 -12.65 -7.36 -9.10
N GLN A 263 -13.12 -8.15 -10.08
CA GLN A 263 -12.29 -8.68 -11.18
C GLN A 263 -11.05 -9.41 -10.67
N LEU A 264 -11.23 -10.30 -9.68
CA LEU A 264 -10.15 -11.15 -9.19
C LEU A 264 -9.72 -12.14 -10.29
N LYS A 265 -8.43 -12.18 -10.61
CA LYS A 265 -7.86 -13.17 -11.53
C LYS A 265 -7.38 -14.40 -10.74
N ALA A 266 -8.28 -15.33 -10.48
CA ALA A 266 -7.98 -16.63 -9.90
C ALA A 266 -8.48 -17.74 -10.85
N LYS A 267 -7.70 -18.80 -11.01
CA LYS A 267 -8.12 -19.97 -11.80
C LYS A 267 -9.17 -20.81 -11.04
N ASP A 268 -9.00 -20.87 -9.72
CA ASP A 268 -9.81 -21.65 -8.81
C ASP A 268 -9.85 -20.93 -7.44
N ILE A 269 -11.05 -20.72 -6.89
CA ILE A 269 -11.22 -20.10 -5.57
C ILE A 269 -10.97 -21.08 -4.41
N SER A 270 -10.85 -22.37 -4.71
CA SER A 270 -10.44 -23.42 -3.75
C SER A 270 -8.92 -23.43 -3.53
N ALA A 271 -8.14 -22.72 -4.37
CA ALA A 271 -6.71 -22.55 -4.18
C ALA A 271 -6.41 -21.55 -3.05
N PRO A 272 -5.25 -21.68 -2.38
CA PRO A 272 -4.83 -20.73 -1.35
C PRO A 272 -4.40 -19.38 -1.98
N PRO A 273 -4.52 -18.24 -1.23
CA PRO A 273 -4.08 -16.93 -1.69
C PRO A 273 -2.60 -16.84 -2.09
N SER A 274 -1.74 -17.69 -1.52
CA SER A 274 -0.32 -17.78 -1.87
C SER A 274 -0.05 -18.11 -3.34
N SER A 275 -1.04 -18.68 -4.06
CA SER A 275 -0.96 -18.94 -5.51
C SER A 275 -1.18 -17.70 -6.38
N LEU A 276 -1.56 -16.56 -5.78
CA LEU A 276 -1.92 -15.34 -6.47
C LEU A 276 -0.77 -14.32 -6.48
N SER A 277 -0.75 -13.43 -7.49
CA SER A 277 0.08 -12.21 -7.46
C SER A 277 -0.34 -11.27 -6.33
N GLY A 278 0.58 -10.40 -5.87
CA GLY A 278 0.31 -9.45 -4.79
C GLY A 278 -0.94 -8.61 -4.99
N GLY A 279 -1.20 -8.12 -6.20
CA GLY A 279 -2.42 -7.36 -6.51
C GLY A 279 -3.70 -8.20 -6.42
N ASN A 280 -3.67 -9.49 -6.79
CA ASN A 280 -4.81 -10.37 -6.62
C ASN A 280 -4.99 -10.79 -5.15
N GLN A 281 -3.92 -10.98 -4.38
CA GLN A 281 -4.00 -11.16 -2.93
C GLN A 281 -4.71 -9.96 -2.26
N GLN A 282 -4.35 -8.74 -2.65
CA GLN A 282 -4.99 -7.52 -2.17
C GLN A 282 -6.49 -7.51 -2.48
N LYS A 283 -6.87 -7.92 -3.68
CA LYS A 283 -8.27 -8.08 -4.07
C LYS A 283 -9.02 -9.09 -3.19
N VAL A 284 -8.40 -10.20 -2.77
CA VAL A 284 -9.03 -11.14 -1.82
C VAL A 284 -9.35 -10.44 -0.49
N VAL A 285 -8.46 -9.58 0.02
CA VAL A 285 -8.73 -8.79 1.24
C VAL A 285 -9.88 -7.80 1.02
N PHE A 286 -9.95 -7.14 -0.15
CA PHE A 286 -11.13 -6.33 -0.50
C PHE A 286 -12.42 -7.15 -0.54
N ALA A 287 -12.41 -8.33 -1.18
CA ALA A 287 -13.58 -9.22 -1.23
C ALA A 287 -14.04 -9.63 0.17
N LYS A 288 -13.11 -9.94 1.09
CA LYS A 288 -13.39 -10.23 2.50
C LYS A 288 -14.12 -9.06 3.18
N LEU A 289 -13.65 -7.83 3.00
CA LEU A 289 -14.29 -6.65 3.55
C LEU A 289 -15.66 -6.39 2.92
N LEU A 290 -15.80 -6.56 1.61
CA LEU A 290 -17.08 -6.40 0.90
C LEU A 290 -18.13 -7.47 1.25
N ASN A 291 -17.74 -8.56 1.89
CA ASN A 291 -18.66 -9.54 2.47
C ASN A 291 -19.31 -9.05 3.77
N CYS A 292 -18.85 -7.94 4.34
CA CYS A 292 -19.43 -7.28 5.50
C CYS A 292 -20.29 -6.08 5.06
N ASP A 293 -21.28 -5.72 5.87
CA ASP A 293 -22.10 -4.52 5.61
C ASP A 293 -21.39 -3.27 6.14
N LEU A 294 -20.49 -2.73 5.33
CA LEU A 294 -19.61 -1.64 5.73
C LEU A 294 -20.09 -0.28 5.20
N LYS A 295 -19.81 0.77 5.97
CA LYS A 295 -20.04 2.19 5.63
C LYS A 295 -18.71 2.92 5.49
N VAL A 296 -17.73 2.53 6.30
CA VAL A 296 -16.38 3.13 6.34
C VAL A 296 -15.34 2.05 6.09
N LEU A 297 -14.44 2.33 5.15
CA LEU A 297 -13.30 1.48 4.84
C LEU A 297 -12.01 2.22 5.18
N ILE A 298 -11.23 1.66 6.06
CA ILE A 298 -9.87 2.11 6.36
C ILE A 298 -8.93 1.24 5.52
N LEU A 299 -8.12 1.86 4.67
CA LEU A 299 -7.20 1.19 3.77
C LEU A 299 -5.78 1.64 4.13
N ASP A 300 -5.05 0.80 4.84
CA ASP A 300 -3.68 1.11 5.25
C ASP A 300 -2.68 0.59 4.21
N GLU A 301 -2.04 1.53 3.50
CA GLU A 301 -1.09 1.28 2.39
C GLU A 301 -1.66 0.29 1.34
N PRO A 302 -2.85 0.54 0.75
CA PRO A 302 -3.59 -0.46 -0.05
C PRO A 302 -2.86 -0.91 -1.31
N THR A 303 -1.86 -0.18 -1.75
CA THR A 303 -1.10 -0.45 -2.99
C THR A 303 0.35 -0.83 -2.74
N LYS A 304 0.75 -1.01 -1.47
CA LYS A 304 2.12 -1.38 -1.10
C LYS A 304 2.50 -2.76 -1.63
N GLY A 305 3.64 -2.82 -2.32
CA GLY A 305 4.19 -4.08 -2.84
C GLY A 305 3.32 -4.73 -3.92
N ILE A 306 2.63 -3.94 -4.73
CA ILE A 306 1.92 -4.41 -5.92
C ILE A 306 2.35 -3.62 -7.16
N ASP A 307 2.25 -4.24 -8.32
CA ASP A 307 2.63 -3.64 -9.60
C ASP A 307 1.69 -2.50 -10.04
N VAL A 308 2.17 -1.65 -10.97
CA VAL A 308 1.43 -0.45 -11.42
C VAL A 308 0.06 -0.79 -12.01
N GLY A 309 -0.06 -1.91 -12.72
CA GLY A 309 -1.34 -2.33 -13.29
C GLY A 309 -2.34 -2.75 -12.22
N ALA A 310 -1.86 -3.46 -11.18
CA ALA A 310 -2.66 -3.83 -10.04
C ALA A 310 -3.02 -2.60 -9.18
N LYS A 311 -2.11 -1.63 -8.97
CA LYS A 311 -2.42 -0.35 -8.30
C LYS A 311 -3.62 0.34 -8.95
N TYR A 312 -3.60 0.48 -10.29
CA TYR A 312 -4.71 1.09 -11.01
C TYR A 312 -6.04 0.36 -10.77
N SER A 313 -6.02 -0.98 -10.76
CA SER A 313 -7.23 -1.77 -10.46
C SER A 313 -7.76 -1.52 -9.05
N ILE A 314 -6.87 -1.31 -8.06
CA ILE A 314 -7.27 -0.95 -6.69
C ILE A 314 -7.89 0.45 -6.65
N TYR A 315 -7.34 1.42 -7.37
CA TYR A 315 -7.92 2.77 -7.48
C TYR A 315 -9.31 2.74 -8.12
N GLU A 316 -9.54 1.91 -9.13
CA GLU A 316 -10.87 1.71 -9.72
C GLU A 316 -11.85 1.14 -8.68
N ILE A 317 -11.44 0.13 -7.90
CA ILE A 317 -12.27 -0.44 -6.82
C ILE A 317 -12.63 0.66 -5.81
N MET A 318 -11.67 1.46 -5.35
CA MET A 318 -11.91 2.55 -4.41
C MET A 318 -12.92 3.58 -4.97
N ASN A 319 -12.77 3.97 -6.23
CA ASN A 319 -13.71 4.89 -6.90
C ASN A 319 -15.11 4.31 -7.07
N GLU A 320 -15.23 3.02 -7.35
CA GLU A 320 -16.54 2.36 -7.43
C GLU A 320 -17.19 2.27 -6.04
N LEU A 321 -16.41 2.01 -5.00
CA LEU A 321 -16.91 1.96 -3.63
C LEU A 321 -17.43 3.33 -3.18
N THR A 322 -16.67 4.41 -3.40
CA THR A 322 -17.13 5.76 -3.06
C THR A 322 -18.34 6.17 -3.86
N ALA A 323 -18.43 5.82 -5.15
CA ALA A 323 -19.63 6.05 -5.97
C ALA A 323 -20.86 5.31 -5.43
N ASN A 324 -20.67 4.18 -4.74
CA ASN A 324 -21.71 3.45 -4.03
C ASN A 324 -21.95 3.94 -2.59
N GLY A 325 -21.30 5.04 -2.20
CA GLY A 325 -21.53 5.73 -0.93
C GLY A 325 -20.68 5.28 0.25
N TYR A 326 -19.65 4.45 0.03
CA TYR A 326 -18.67 4.16 1.06
C TYR A 326 -17.83 5.41 1.38
N ALA A 327 -17.49 5.60 2.64
CA ALA A 327 -16.47 6.55 3.08
C ALA A 327 -15.13 5.82 3.21
N ILE A 328 -14.06 6.37 2.65
CA ILE A 328 -12.75 5.73 2.65
C ILE A 328 -11.72 6.60 3.37
N ILE A 329 -10.99 6.02 4.32
CA ILE A 329 -9.74 6.57 4.87
C ILE A 329 -8.60 5.82 4.17
N MET A 330 -7.85 6.50 3.32
CA MET A 330 -6.69 5.94 2.62
C MET A 330 -5.41 6.43 3.27
N VAL A 331 -4.69 5.52 3.92
CA VAL A 331 -3.33 5.80 4.40
C VAL A 331 -2.36 5.48 3.26
N SER A 332 -1.51 6.42 2.91
CA SER A 332 -0.43 6.17 1.95
C SER A 332 0.81 7.01 2.28
N SER A 333 1.97 6.38 2.11
CA SER A 333 3.28 7.03 2.15
C SER A 333 3.70 7.62 0.79
N GLU A 334 3.01 7.24 -0.29
CA GLU A 334 3.25 7.74 -1.64
C GLU A 334 2.46 9.04 -1.87
N MET A 335 3.12 10.20 -1.81
CA MET A 335 2.48 11.51 -2.01
C MET A 335 1.72 11.62 -3.34
N PRO A 336 2.23 11.13 -4.49
CA PRO A 336 1.47 11.16 -5.74
C PRO A 336 0.16 10.38 -5.68
N GLU A 337 0.13 9.26 -4.92
CA GLU A 337 -1.10 8.49 -4.71
C GLU A 337 -2.13 9.27 -3.91
N VAL A 338 -1.69 9.89 -2.81
CA VAL A 338 -2.58 10.72 -1.97
C VAL A 338 -3.17 11.87 -2.78
N LEU A 339 -2.34 12.61 -3.53
CA LEU A 339 -2.78 13.73 -4.37
C LEU A 339 -3.67 13.28 -5.54
N GLY A 340 -3.44 12.07 -6.08
CA GLY A 340 -4.22 11.54 -7.19
C GLY A 340 -5.58 10.97 -6.81
N MET A 341 -5.70 10.41 -5.60
CA MET A 341 -6.89 9.68 -5.17
C MET A 341 -7.74 10.39 -4.13
N ALA A 342 -7.13 11.10 -3.17
CA ALA A 342 -7.88 11.72 -2.07
C ALA A 342 -8.69 12.95 -2.50
N ASP A 343 -9.80 13.21 -1.81
CA ASP A 343 -10.58 14.45 -1.92
C ASP A 343 -10.08 15.50 -0.94
N ARG A 344 -9.80 15.08 0.29
CA ARG A 344 -9.13 15.87 1.34
C ARG A 344 -7.96 15.07 1.90
N ILE A 345 -7.01 15.78 2.48
CA ILE A 345 -5.76 15.23 3.00
C ILE A 345 -5.59 15.68 4.45
N VAL A 346 -5.36 14.73 5.33
CA VAL A 346 -4.94 14.95 6.72
C VAL A 346 -3.47 14.59 6.83
N VAL A 347 -2.65 15.53 7.27
CA VAL A 347 -1.22 15.33 7.44
C VAL A 347 -0.91 15.08 8.90
N MET A 348 -0.25 13.97 9.20
CA MET A 348 0.19 13.62 10.54
C MET A 348 1.70 13.75 10.70
N ARG A 349 2.13 14.15 11.90
CA ARG A 349 3.53 14.18 12.32
C ARG A 349 3.62 13.91 13.81
N SER A 350 4.52 12.98 14.21
CA SER A 350 4.77 12.63 15.61
C SER A 350 3.48 12.45 16.43
N GLY A 351 2.55 11.68 15.89
CA GLY A 351 1.27 11.36 16.52
C GLY A 351 0.23 12.48 16.57
N ARG A 352 0.42 13.59 15.82
CA ARG A 352 -0.53 14.73 15.81
C ARG A 352 -0.96 15.06 14.39
N VAL A 353 -2.17 15.59 14.24
CA VAL A 353 -2.61 16.24 13.00
C VAL A 353 -1.96 17.62 12.93
N VAL A 354 -1.18 17.86 11.87
CA VAL A 354 -0.46 19.11 11.66
C VAL A 354 -1.03 19.96 10.51
N GLY A 355 -1.88 19.39 9.67
CA GLY A 355 -2.58 20.11 8.60
C GLY A 355 -3.73 19.28 8.03
N GLN A 356 -4.73 20.00 7.49
CA GLN A 356 -5.81 19.42 6.69
C GLN A 356 -5.95 20.28 5.44
N PHE A 357 -6.05 19.64 4.28
CA PHE A 357 -6.02 20.29 2.97
C PHE A 357 -7.11 19.71 2.07
N ASP A 358 -7.73 20.55 1.26
CA ASP A 358 -8.46 20.07 0.08
C ASP A 358 -7.43 19.69 -0.98
N THR A 359 -7.61 18.56 -1.64
CA THR A 359 -6.62 18.10 -2.65
C THR A 359 -6.52 19.08 -3.81
N GLN A 360 -7.63 19.77 -4.16
CA GLN A 360 -7.62 20.77 -5.21
C GLN A 360 -6.77 21.97 -4.78
N GLY A 361 -5.68 22.23 -5.50
CA GLY A 361 -4.73 23.31 -5.23
C GLY A 361 -3.63 22.97 -4.21
N THR A 362 -3.63 21.76 -3.66
CA THR A 362 -2.56 21.31 -2.76
C THR A 362 -1.43 20.67 -3.57
N THR A 363 -0.19 21.03 -3.25
CA THR A 363 1.01 20.47 -3.87
C THR A 363 1.75 19.53 -2.92
N GLN A 364 2.64 18.73 -3.47
CA GLN A 364 3.48 17.85 -2.68
C GLN A 364 4.37 18.61 -1.69
N GLU A 365 4.85 19.80 -2.10
CA GLU A 365 5.68 20.68 -1.27
C GLU A 365 4.91 21.18 -0.05
N MET A 366 3.64 21.57 -0.20
CA MET A 366 2.78 22.01 0.91
C MET A 366 2.59 20.93 1.96
N ILE A 367 2.36 19.67 1.52
CA ILE A 367 2.21 18.52 2.41
C ILE A 367 3.53 18.22 3.13
N LEU A 368 4.65 18.26 2.39
CA LEU A 368 5.98 18.02 2.94
C LEU A 368 6.36 19.12 3.95
N GLU A 369 6.09 20.37 3.64
CA GLU A 369 6.32 21.50 4.54
C GLU A 369 5.53 21.33 5.85
N ALA A 370 4.24 20.98 5.78
CA ALA A 370 3.42 20.68 6.96
C ALA A 370 4.00 19.52 7.78
N SER A 371 4.56 18.50 7.10
CA SER A 371 5.18 17.34 7.75
C SER A 371 6.51 17.65 8.43
N LEU A 372 7.23 18.72 8.02
CA LEU A 372 8.58 19.06 8.50
C LEU A 372 8.60 20.24 9.49
N LYS A 373 7.66 21.20 9.44
CA LYS A 373 7.64 22.40 10.32
C LYS A 373 7.60 22.00 11.81
N HIS A 374 8.55 22.53 12.59
CA HIS A 374 8.58 22.37 14.04
C HIS A 374 7.50 23.23 14.76
N GLU A 375 7.03 22.78 15.94
CA GLU A 375 6.06 23.56 16.78
C GLU A 375 6.62 24.93 17.22
N SER A 376 7.94 25.09 17.26
CA SER A 376 8.62 26.37 17.55
C SER A 376 8.31 27.48 16.54
N ASP A 377 8.05 27.12 15.27
CA ASP A 377 7.83 28.10 14.19
C ASP A 377 6.42 28.70 14.19
N ARG A 378 5.51 28.19 15.03
CA ARG A 378 4.12 28.71 15.18
C ARG A 378 4.00 29.87 16.18
N ARG A 379 5.06 30.23 16.91
CA ARG A 379 5.03 31.32 17.92
C ARG A 379 5.53 32.65 17.40
N GLU A 380 6.01 32.72 16.15
CA GLU A 380 6.56 33.93 15.52
C GLU A 380 5.73 34.44 14.31
N GLY A 381 4.48 33.98 14.14
CA GLY A 381 3.60 34.44 13.07
C GLY A 381 2.31 35.06 13.58
#